data_244b90b4a3f36da6f29e2a9c8c164788
#
_entry.id   244b90b4a3f36da6f29e2a9c8c164788
#
_cell.length_a   1.000
_cell.length_b   1.000
_cell.length_c   1.000
_cell.angle_alpha   90.00
_cell.angle_beta   90.00
_cell.angle_gamma   90.00
#
_symmetry.space_group_name_H-M   'P 1'
#
loop_
_entity.id
_entity.type
_entity.pdbx_description
1 polymer ?
#
loop_
_entity_poly.entity_id
_entity_poly.type
_entity_poly.pdbx_seq_one_letter_code
_entity_poly.pdbx_strand_id
1 'polypeptide(L)'
;GQFDNLKKTVSLWSAFSTMGAYQYLRELWTKKQSEVMSFLLRLRCWEYRQLPELVRLTHPTRPDKARQLGYKAKQGYVIYRIRIRKGGRRRVASKNRLYGKNRTHHIYQLTPKINLQNLAEIKAGKQLPSLRLLNSYWVNEDGAYKYYECIFVDPNHAAIQHDPKINWICSSKQTRREARGLTSSGRQHRALMGKGKGYRKVRPSRYSDWKVRNIMKLHRFR
;
A
#
# COMPACT_ATOMS: atom_id res chain seq x y z
N GLY A 1 -50.05 3.44 0.09
CA GLY A 1 -49.25 2.28 -0.30
C GLY A 1 -48.68 2.32 -1.72
N GLN A 2 -49.46 2.73 -2.74
CA GLN A 2 -48.97 2.80 -4.13
C GLN A 2 -48.11 4.05 -4.41
N PHE A 3 -48.42 5.18 -3.80
CA PHE A 3 -47.66 6.42 -3.93
C PHE A 3 -46.31 6.38 -3.23
N ASP A 4 -46.16 5.62 -2.16
CA ASP A 4 -44.87 5.48 -1.46
C ASP A 4 -43.90 4.58 -2.22
N ASN A 5 -44.38 3.60 -2.96
CA ASN A 5 -43.56 2.78 -3.85
C ASN A 5 -43.07 3.54 -5.06
N LEU A 6 -43.88 4.44 -5.64
CA LEU A 6 -43.48 5.33 -6.72
C LEU A 6 -42.40 6.32 -6.27
N LYS A 7 -42.50 6.90 -5.07
CA LYS A 7 -41.44 7.79 -4.53
C LYS A 7 -40.11 7.05 -4.29
N LYS A 8 -40.17 5.79 -3.78
CA LYS A 8 -38.97 4.95 -3.61
C LYS A 8 -38.31 4.57 -4.93
N THR A 9 -39.08 4.23 -5.98
CA THR A 9 -38.56 3.94 -7.31
C THR A 9 -37.97 5.19 -7.98
N VAL A 10 -38.61 6.34 -7.88
CA VAL A 10 -38.07 7.60 -8.41
C VAL A 10 -36.80 8.02 -7.68
N SER A 11 -36.68 7.80 -6.37
CA SER A 11 -35.44 8.08 -5.61
C SER A 11 -34.31 7.13 -5.98
N LEU A 12 -34.60 5.87 -6.28
CA LEU A 12 -33.61 4.92 -6.80
C LEU A 12 -33.11 5.29 -8.20
N TRP A 13 -34.01 5.76 -9.09
CA TRP A 13 -33.63 6.21 -10.42
C TRP A 13 -32.83 7.53 -10.39
N SER A 14 -33.12 8.45 -9.48
CA SER A 14 -32.32 9.68 -9.30
C SER A 14 -30.94 9.38 -8.72
N ALA A 15 -30.80 8.37 -7.86
CA ALA A 15 -29.51 7.91 -7.37
C ALA A 15 -28.67 7.26 -8.48
N PHE A 16 -29.28 6.56 -9.44
CA PHE A 16 -28.58 5.99 -10.61
C PHE A 16 -28.12 7.04 -11.61
N SER A 17 -28.83 8.16 -11.75
CA SER A 17 -28.50 9.20 -12.74
C SER A 17 -27.31 10.09 -12.35
N THR A 18 -26.82 9.98 -11.11
CA THR A 18 -25.68 10.76 -10.59
C THR A 18 -24.38 9.96 -10.43
N MET A 19 -24.32 8.71 -10.90
CA MET A 19 -23.11 7.90 -10.84
C MET A 19 -22.09 8.38 -11.88
N GLY A 20 -21.00 9.00 -11.41
CA GLY A 20 -19.87 9.40 -12.26
C GLY A 20 -19.03 8.21 -12.72
N ALA A 21 -18.23 8.40 -13.79
CA ALA A 21 -17.40 7.36 -14.42
C ALA A 21 -16.51 6.59 -13.40
N TYR A 22 -16.00 7.26 -12.38
CA TYR A 22 -15.16 6.62 -11.36
C TYR A 22 -15.92 5.64 -10.47
N GLN A 23 -17.23 5.83 -10.26
CA GLN A 23 -18.04 4.86 -9.53
C GLN A 23 -18.24 3.58 -10.34
N TYR A 24 -18.50 3.67 -11.63
CA TYR A 24 -18.58 2.51 -12.52
C TYR A 24 -17.25 1.73 -12.58
N LEU A 25 -16.12 2.44 -12.70
CA LEU A 25 -14.80 1.82 -12.62
C LEU A 25 -14.58 1.11 -11.28
N ARG A 26 -14.97 1.74 -10.18
CA ARG A 26 -14.88 1.15 -8.85
C ARG A 26 -15.71 -0.13 -8.73
N GLU A 27 -16.92 -0.17 -9.29
CA GLU A 27 -17.73 -1.38 -9.31
C GLU A 27 -17.09 -2.51 -10.11
N LEU A 28 -16.56 -2.21 -11.31
CA LEU A 28 -15.80 -3.19 -12.11
C LEU A 28 -14.63 -3.78 -11.30
N TRP A 29 -13.85 -2.96 -10.62
CA TRP A 29 -12.75 -3.40 -9.78
C TRP A 29 -13.18 -4.12 -8.51
N THR A 30 -14.40 -3.92 -8.03
CA THR A 30 -14.96 -4.69 -6.91
C THR A 30 -15.29 -6.11 -7.35
N LYS A 31 -15.82 -6.29 -8.56
CA LYS A 31 -16.18 -7.58 -9.16
C LYS A 31 -15.03 -8.19 -9.95
N LYS A 32 -13.90 -8.44 -9.32
CA LYS A 32 -12.67 -8.96 -10.00
C LYS A 32 -12.80 -10.35 -10.60
N GLN A 33 -13.77 -11.14 -10.16
CA GLN A 33 -14.04 -12.49 -10.66
C GLN A 33 -15.04 -12.51 -11.82
N SER A 34 -15.55 -11.33 -12.28
CA SER A 34 -16.31 -11.26 -13.52
C SER A 34 -15.46 -11.70 -14.71
N GLU A 35 -16.06 -12.20 -15.77
CA GLU A 35 -15.36 -12.65 -16.98
C GLU A 35 -14.44 -11.59 -17.56
N VAL A 36 -14.96 -10.37 -17.68
CA VAL A 36 -14.20 -9.22 -18.22
C VAL A 36 -12.97 -8.91 -17.35
N MET A 37 -13.14 -8.78 -16.04
CA MET A 37 -12.03 -8.44 -15.16
C MET A 37 -11.03 -9.58 -15.01
N SER A 38 -11.48 -10.82 -14.95
CA SER A 38 -10.57 -11.96 -14.88
C SER A 38 -9.75 -12.11 -16.16
N PHE A 39 -10.34 -11.89 -17.33
CA PHE A 39 -9.63 -11.86 -18.60
C PHE A 39 -8.60 -10.74 -18.67
N LEU A 40 -9.00 -9.49 -18.36
CA LEU A 40 -8.10 -8.34 -18.38
C LEU A 40 -6.95 -8.47 -17.38
N LEU A 41 -7.21 -8.95 -16.18
CA LEU A 41 -6.16 -9.15 -15.18
C LEU A 41 -5.17 -10.23 -15.61
N ARG A 42 -5.63 -11.30 -16.25
CA ARG A 42 -4.77 -12.35 -16.80
C ARG A 42 -3.85 -11.82 -17.91
N LEU A 43 -4.42 -11.07 -18.86
CA LEU A 43 -3.68 -10.45 -19.95
C LEU A 43 -2.64 -9.47 -19.43
N ARG A 44 -3.04 -8.57 -18.53
CA ARG A 44 -2.13 -7.60 -17.90
C ARG A 44 -1.03 -8.26 -17.10
N CYS A 45 -1.31 -9.38 -16.43
CA CYS A 45 -0.31 -10.13 -15.68
C CYS A 45 0.77 -10.70 -16.61
N TRP A 46 0.37 -11.22 -17.77
CA TRP A 46 1.31 -11.67 -18.81
C TRP A 46 2.20 -10.51 -19.28
N GLU A 47 1.62 -9.34 -19.60
CA GLU A 47 2.36 -8.15 -19.99
C GLU A 47 3.35 -7.72 -18.90
N TYR A 48 2.91 -7.65 -17.64
CA TYR A 48 3.74 -7.17 -16.54
C TYR A 48 4.93 -8.09 -16.23
N ARG A 49 4.83 -9.38 -16.53
CA ARG A 49 5.95 -10.31 -16.41
C ARG A 49 7.06 -10.04 -17.42
N GLN A 50 6.72 -9.53 -18.61
CA GLN A 50 7.69 -9.20 -19.66
C GLN A 50 8.46 -7.91 -19.36
N LEU A 51 7.87 -7.00 -18.58
CA LEU A 51 8.42 -5.69 -18.27
C LEU A 51 9.45 -5.75 -17.11
N PRO A 52 10.35 -4.75 -17.00
CA PRO A 52 11.26 -4.61 -15.87
C PRO A 52 10.55 -4.57 -14.50
N GLU A 53 11.31 -4.72 -13.42
CA GLU A 53 10.78 -4.68 -12.05
C GLU A 53 10.12 -3.34 -11.70
N LEU A 54 10.71 -2.23 -12.14
CA LEU A 54 10.19 -0.88 -11.95
C LEU A 54 9.96 -0.21 -13.31
N VAL A 55 8.73 0.21 -13.57
CA VAL A 55 8.32 0.83 -14.84
C VAL A 55 7.58 2.14 -14.56
N ARG A 56 7.99 3.21 -15.24
CA ARG A 56 7.25 4.48 -15.23
C ARG A 56 5.99 4.35 -16.07
N LEU A 57 4.87 4.85 -15.58
CA LEU A 57 3.60 4.89 -16.29
C LEU A 57 3.24 6.32 -16.70
N THR A 58 2.59 6.46 -17.84
CA THR A 58 2.04 7.73 -18.31
C THR A 58 0.79 8.14 -17.54
N HIS A 59 -0.02 7.14 -17.16
CA HIS A 59 -1.26 7.35 -16.41
C HIS A 59 -1.55 6.13 -15.50
N PRO A 60 -2.36 6.30 -14.44
CA PRO A 60 -2.67 5.21 -13.53
C PRO A 60 -3.53 4.14 -14.21
N THR A 61 -3.23 2.87 -13.95
CA THR A 61 -4.06 1.73 -14.40
C THR A 61 -5.45 1.73 -13.72
N ARG A 62 -5.51 2.28 -12.49
CA ARG A 62 -6.74 2.43 -11.71
C ARG A 62 -6.94 3.89 -11.35
N PRO A 63 -7.49 4.72 -12.26
CA PRO A 63 -7.63 6.15 -12.00
C PRO A 63 -8.57 6.48 -10.84
N ASP A 64 -9.61 5.68 -10.61
CA ASP A 64 -10.51 5.76 -9.47
C ASP A 64 -9.73 5.63 -8.14
N LYS A 65 -8.90 4.59 -8.03
CA LYS A 65 -8.12 4.32 -6.82
C LYS A 65 -6.99 5.33 -6.63
N ALA A 66 -6.29 5.68 -7.70
CA ALA A 66 -5.22 6.67 -7.64
C ALA A 66 -5.73 8.02 -7.12
N ARG A 67 -6.86 8.50 -7.65
CA ARG A 67 -7.48 9.77 -7.21
C ARG A 67 -7.95 9.69 -5.75
N GLN A 68 -8.53 8.59 -5.33
CA GLN A 68 -8.92 8.37 -3.93
C GLN A 68 -7.72 8.47 -2.97
N LEU A 69 -6.53 8.08 -3.43
CA LEU A 69 -5.28 8.11 -2.66
C LEU A 69 -4.49 9.42 -2.80
N GLY A 70 -5.05 10.42 -3.47
CA GLY A 70 -4.48 11.77 -3.57
C GLY A 70 -3.78 12.08 -4.89
N TYR A 71 -3.79 11.19 -5.88
CA TYR A 71 -3.23 11.46 -7.21
C TYR A 71 -4.00 12.58 -7.93
N LYS A 72 -3.27 13.43 -8.58
CA LYS A 72 -3.79 14.45 -9.50
C LYS A 72 -3.05 14.37 -10.83
N ALA A 73 -3.81 14.54 -11.94
CA ALA A 73 -3.25 14.56 -13.30
C ALA A 73 -2.67 15.95 -13.62
N LYS A 74 -1.62 16.33 -12.88
CA LYS A 74 -0.86 17.56 -13.11
C LYS A 74 0.63 17.29 -13.01
N GLN A 75 1.43 18.22 -13.53
CA GLN A 75 2.89 18.14 -13.45
C GLN A 75 3.35 18.02 -11.99
N GLY A 76 4.42 17.27 -11.78
CA GLY A 76 4.93 16.96 -10.45
C GLY A 76 4.39 15.66 -9.84
N TYR A 77 3.35 15.03 -10.41
CA TYR A 77 2.90 13.69 -10.03
C TYR A 77 3.40 12.66 -11.03
N VAL A 78 3.96 11.57 -10.54
CA VAL A 78 4.47 10.47 -11.35
C VAL A 78 4.03 9.14 -10.75
N ILE A 79 3.70 8.18 -11.60
CA ILE A 79 3.32 6.82 -11.17
C ILE A 79 4.35 5.84 -11.68
N TYR A 80 4.76 4.95 -10.77
CA TYR A 80 5.61 3.82 -11.09
C TYR A 80 4.94 2.52 -10.68
N ARG A 81 4.91 1.54 -11.58
CA ARG A 81 4.51 0.18 -11.28
C ARG A 81 5.73 -0.62 -10.86
N ILE A 82 5.58 -1.37 -9.77
CA ILE A 82 6.65 -2.22 -9.23
C ILE A 82 6.16 -3.64 -9.02
N ARG A 83 7.02 -4.59 -9.33
CA ARG A 83 6.83 -6.03 -9.15
C ARG A 83 7.57 -6.51 -7.89
N ILE A 84 6.87 -7.24 -7.02
CA ILE A 84 7.44 -7.82 -5.80
C ILE A 84 7.17 -9.32 -5.78
N ARG A 85 8.21 -10.11 -5.53
CA ARG A 85 8.09 -11.56 -5.37
C ARG A 85 7.33 -11.91 -4.09
N LYS A 86 6.40 -12.86 -4.19
CA LYS A 86 5.71 -13.45 -3.04
C LYS A 86 6.62 -14.40 -2.26
N GLY A 87 6.21 -14.74 -1.06
CA GLY A 87 6.84 -15.74 -0.21
C GLY A 87 7.49 -15.17 1.03
N GLY A 88 8.13 -16.06 1.78
CA GLY A 88 8.82 -15.74 3.01
C GLY A 88 10.22 -15.16 2.80
N ARG A 89 10.83 -14.76 3.89
CA ARG A 89 12.20 -14.28 3.93
C ARG A 89 13.16 -15.39 4.32
N ARG A 90 14.31 -15.46 3.66
CA ARG A 90 15.44 -16.27 4.14
C ARG A 90 16.26 -15.49 5.16
N ARG A 91 16.63 -16.12 6.27
CA ARG A 91 17.58 -15.55 7.20
C ARG A 91 18.98 -15.53 6.59
N VAL A 92 19.68 -14.41 6.73
CA VAL A 92 21.10 -14.34 6.35
C VAL A 92 21.91 -15.12 7.38
N ALA A 93 22.57 -16.18 6.92
CA ALA A 93 23.43 -17.03 7.75
C ALA A 93 24.71 -17.34 6.99
N SER A 94 25.87 -17.07 7.59
CA SER A 94 27.16 -17.40 6.98
C SER A 94 27.29 -18.92 6.83
N LYS A 95 27.64 -19.38 5.62
CA LYS A 95 27.78 -20.81 5.28
C LYS A 95 26.55 -21.67 5.71
N ASN A 96 25.34 -21.09 5.73
CA ASN A 96 24.10 -21.70 6.20
C ASN A 96 24.14 -22.23 7.64
N ARG A 97 25.03 -21.73 8.46
CA ARG A 97 25.16 -22.09 9.88
C ARG A 97 24.60 -20.97 10.76
N LEU A 98 23.84 -21.40 11.77
CA LEU A 98 23.39 -20.55 12.87
C LEU A 98 23.86 -21.17 14.18
N TYR A 99 24.48 -20.36 14.99
CA TYR A 99 24.86 -20.74 16.37
C TYR A 99 23.66 -20.45 17.28
N GLY A 100 23.51 -21.25 18.33
CA GLY A 100 22.45 -21.16 19.30
C GLY A 100 21.62 -22.45 19.42
N LYS A 101 20.52 -22.40 20.17
CA LYS A 101 19.61 -23.53 20.38
C LYS A 101 18.85 -23.89 19.09
N ASN A 102 18.54 -25.18 18.92
CA ASN A 102 17.86 -25.70 17.72
C ASN A 102 16.54 -24.97 17.39
N ARG A 103 15.78 -24.53 18.37
CA ARG A 103 14.54 -23.75 18.18
C ARG A 103 14.73 -22.46 17.40
N THR A 104 15.96 -21.93 17.31
CA THR A 104 16.31 -20.70 16.59
C THR A 104 17.02 -20.95 15.26
N HIS A 105 17.28 -22.20 14.89
CA HIS A 105 18.01 -22.57 13.68
C HIS A 105 17.20 -22.45 12.38
N HIS A 106 15.94 -22.04 12.47
CA HIS A 106 15.09 -21.89 11.28
C HIS A 106 15.60 -20.78 10.37
N ILE A 107 15.94 -21.14 9.12
CA ILE A 107 16.54 -20.24 8.12
C ILE A 107 15.51 -19.82 7.05
N TYR A 108 14.70 -20.79 6.59
CA TYR A 108 13.78 -20.59 5.46
C TYR A 108 12.37 -20.23 5.92
N GLN A 109 11.60 -19.64 5.03
CA GLN A 109 10.16 -19.35 5.22
C GLN A 109 9.85 -18.47 6.45
N LEU A 110 10.75 -17.58 6.82
CA LEU A 110 10.49 -16.61 7.89
C LEU A 110 9.48 -15.57 7.40
N THR A 111 8.53 -15.23 8.26
CA THR A 111 7.55 -14.18 7.97
C THR A 111 8.23 -12.80 7.94
N PRO A 112 8.11 -12.02 6.84
CA PRO A 112 8.59 -10.65 6.80
C PRO A 112 7.91 -9.78 7.86
N LYS A 113 8.63 -8.82 8.42
CA LYS A 113 8.08 -7.87 9.41
C LYS A 113 7.16 -6.82 8.80
N ILE A 114 7.27 -6.60 7.50
CA ILE A 114 6.51 -5.61 6.72
C ILE A 114 5.68 -6.31 5.66
N ASN A 115 4.55 -5.71 5.27
CA ASN A 115 3.74 -6.25 4.18
C ASN A 115 4.41 -6.04 2.81
N LEU A 116 3.99 -6.82 1.80
CA LEU A 116 4.57 -6.75 0.46
C LEU A 116 4.34 -5.39 -0.21
N GLN A 117 3.25 -4.70 0.10
CA GLN A 117 2.97 -3.37 -0.40
C GLN A 117 3.99 -2.34 0.11
N ASN A 118 4.30 -2.35 1.40
CA ASN A 118 5.32 -1.46 1.95
C ASN A 118 6.72 -1.84 1.47
N LEU A 119 6.98 -3.13 1.25
CA LEU A 119 8.23 -3.58 0.61
C LEU A 119 8.37 -3.02 -0.81
N ALA A 120 7.26 -2.99 -1.58
CA ALA A 120 7.21 -2.36 -2.90
C ALA A 120 7.54 -0.86 -2.82
N GLU A 121 6.92 -0.16 -1.89
CA GLU A 121 7.17 1.26 -1.63
C GLU A 121 8.65 1.53 -1.31
N ILE A 122 9.24 0.74 -0.42
CA ILE A 122 10.66 0.88 -0.03
C ILE A 122 11.59 0.62 -1.21
N LYS A 123 11.34 -0.43 -2.00
CA LYS A 123 12.14 -0.74 -3.18
C LYS A 123 12.07 0.38 -4.23
N ALA A 124 10.86 0.84 -4.56
CA ALA A 124 10.66 1.93 -5.50
C ALA A 124 11.32 3.24 -5.02
N GLY A 125 11.09 3.63 -3.77
CA GLY A 125 11.69 4.83 -3.21
C GLY A 125 13.21 4.77 -3.10
N LYS A 126 13.81 3.58 -2.98
CA LYS A 126 15.27 3.40 -2.99
C LYS A 126 15.89 3.69 -4.37
N GLN A 127 15.15 3.37 -5.45
CA GLN A 127 15.57 3.66 -6.82
C GLN A 127 15.27 5.11 -7.25
N LEU A 128 14.34 5.78 -6.55
CA LEU A 128 13.88 7.14 -6.87
C LEU A 128 14.06 8.10 -5.69
N PRO A 129 15.30 8.39 -5.28
CA PRO A 129 15.58 9.15 -4.05
C PRO A 129 15.15 10.62 -4.13
N SER A 130 15.10 11.21 -5.32
CA SER A 130 14.67 12.59 -5.55
C SER A 130 13.16 12.80 -5.38
N LEU A 131 12.36 11.74 -5.55
CA LEU A 131 10.91 11.81 -5.45
C LEU A 131 10.42 11.47 -4.05
N ARG A 132 9.23 11.99 -3.70
CA ARG A 132 8.54 11.68 -2.44
C ARG A 132 7.40 10.73 -2.69
N LEU A 133 7.33 9.63 -1.96
CA LEU A 133 6.20 8.72 -2.04
C LEU A 133 4.98 9.30 -1.33
N LEU A 134 3.86 9.42 -2.04
CA LEU A 134 2.58 9.82 -1.46
C LEU A 134 1.82 8.60 -0.92
N ASN A 135 1.55 7.62 -1.79
CA ASN A 135 0.80 6.41 -1.46
C ASN A 135 1.01 5.33 -2.53
N SER A 136 0.43 4.16 -2.32
CA SER A 136 0.47 3.04 -3.26
C SER A 136 -0.84 2.25 -3.26
N TYR A 137 -1.07 1.44 -4.29
CA TYR A 137 -2.23 0.56 -4.38
C TYR A 137 -1.92 -0.70 -5.19
N TRP A 138 -2.68 -1.74 -4.90
CA TRP A 138 -2.61 -3.01 -5.61
C TRP A 138 -3.23 -2.91 -7.01
N VAL A 139 -2.59 -3.53 -7.99
CA VAL A 139 -3.05 -3.58 -9.37
C VAL A 139 -3.35 -5.00 -9.80
N ASN A 140 -2.41 -5.92 -9.56
CA ASN A 140 -2.53 -7.31 -9.99
C ASN A 140 -1.66 -8.24 -9.14
N GLU A 141 -1.88 -9.54 -9.25
CA GLU A 141 -1.01 -10.57 -8.69
C GLU A 141 -1.11 -11.88 -9.46
N ASP A 142 -0.05 -12.65 -9.42
CA ASP A 142 0.01 -14.03 -9.90
C ASP A 142 0.52 -14.98 -8.80
N GLY A 143 0.85 -16.21 -9.16
CA GLY A 143 1.41 -17.17 -8.20
C GLY A 143 2.73 -16.74 -7.58
N ALA A 144 3.61 -16.07 -8.34
CA ALA A 144 4.96 -15.71 -7.91
C ALA A 144 5.12 -14.24 -7.50
N TYR A 145 4.32 -13.34 -8.06
CA TYR A 145 4.50 -11.89 -7.92
C TYR A 145 3.22 -11.17 -7.49
N LYS A 146 3.41 -10.00 -6.86
CA LYS A 146 2.40 -8.95 -6.68
C LYS A 146 2.85 -7.67 -7.37
N TYR A 147 1.91 -6.96 -7.99
CA TYR A 147 2.13 -5.73 -8.72
C TYR A 147 1.42 -4.58 -8.03
N TYR A 148 2.19 -3.54 -7.71
CA TYR A 148 1.68 -2.33 -7.06
C TYR A 148 2.02 -1.11 -7.91
N GLU A 149 1.16 -0.13 -7.90
CA GLU A 149 1.46 1.20 -8.41
C GLU A 149 1.71 2.15 -7.26
N CYS A 150 2.83 2.86 -7.34
CA CYS A 150 3.28 3.82 -6.35
C CYS A 150 3.13 5.24 -6.92
N ILE A 151 2.46 6.11 -6.18
CA ILE A 151 2.26 7.52 -6.53
C ILE A 151 3.41 8.32 -5.92
N PHE A 152 4.24 8.90 -6.78
CA PHE A 152 5.33 9.76 -6.39
C PHE A 152 5.01 11.22 -6.71
N VAL A 153 5.62 12.11 -5.96
CA VAL A 153 5.51 13.55 -6.12
C VAL A 153 6.91 14.14 -6.16
N ASP A 154 7.14 15.05 -7.08
CA ASP A 154 8.39 15.80 -7.16
C ASP A 154 8.32 17.02 -6.23
N PRO A 155 9.12 17.06 -5.15
CA PRO A 155 9.09 18.16 -4.18
C PRO A 155 9.69 19.45 -4.73
N ASN A 156 10.46 19.40 -5.83
CA ASN A 156 11.10 20.57 -6.41
C ASN A 156 10.26 21.25 -7.50
N HIS A 157 9.17 20.62 -7.90
CA HIS A 157 8.30 21.16 -8.94
C HIS A 157 7.41 22.29 -8.41
N ALA A 158 7.39 23.45 -9.07
CA ALA A 158 6.63 24.64 -8.65
C ALA A 158 5.13 24.36 -8.45
N ALA A 159 4.50 23.56 -9.34
CA ALA A 159 3.09 23.17 -9.22
C ALA A 159 2.77 22.37 -7.95
N ILE A 160 3.77 21.78 -7.29
CA ILE A 160 3.62 21.07 -6.02
C ILE A 160 3.88 22.01 -4.85
N GLN A 161 4.91 22.85 -4.93
CA GLN A 161 5.27 23.77 -3.86
C GLN A 161 4.18 24.81 -3.60
N HIS A 162 3.53 25.31 -4.65
CA HIS A 162 2.48 26.33 -4.56
C HIS A 162 1.08 25.76 -4.28
N ASP A 163 0.88 24.43 -4.29
CA ASP A 163 -0.42 23.83 -3.97
C ASP A 163 -0.55 23.56 -2.46
N PRO A 164 -1.38 24.34 -1.73
CA PRO A 164 -1.52 24.21 -0.27
C PRO A 164 -2.04 22.82 0.17
N LYS A 165 -2.68 22.06 -0.74
CA LYS A 165 -3.18 20.72 -0.43
C LYS A 165 -2.09 19.64 -0.41
N ILE A 166 -0.95 19.85 -1.07
CA ILE A 166 0.11 18.88 -1.21
C ILE A 166 1.50 19.38 -0.79
N ASN A 167 1.72 20.68 -0.64
CA ASN A 167 3.03 21.26 -0.34
C ASN A 167 3.68 20.72 0.95
N TRP A 168 2.89 20.16 1.88
CA TRP A 168 3.40 19.50 3.09
C TRP A 168 4.42 18.38 2.78
N ILE A 169 4.33 17.76 1.59
CA ILE A 169 5.23 16.68 1.18
C ILE A 169 6.63 17.18 0.85
N CYS A 170 6.78 18.48 0.52
CA CYS A 170 8.05 19.11 0.19
C CYS A 170 8.98 19.25 1.42
N SER A 171 8.42 19.23 2.62
CA SER A 171 9.22 19.31 3.85
C SER A 171 10.27 18.20 3.94
N SER A 172 11.45 18.52 4.45
CA SER A 172 12.53 17.56 4.72
C SER A 172 12.09 16.42 5.65
N LYS A 173 11.15 16.69 6.56
CA LYS A 173 10.54 15.69 7.45
C LYS A 173 9.78 14.59 6.70
N GLN A 174 9.40 14.81 5.44
CA GLN A 174 8.68 13.84 4.61
C GLN A 174 9.62 12.99 3.72
N THR A 175 10.93 13.13 3.87
CA THR A 175 11.90 12.31 3.14
C THR A 175 11.80 10.85 3.56
N ARG A 176 11.77 9.94 2.58
CA ARG A 176 11.75 8.48 2.79
C ARG A 176 10.64 8.02 3.75
N ARG A 177 9.43 8.53 3.55
CA ARG A 177 8.24 8.18 4.35
C ARG A 177 7.96 6.68 4.35
N GLU A 178 8.19 6.03 3.24
CA GLU A 178 8.00 4.58 3.04
C GLU A 178 8.92 3.74 3.95
N ALA A 179 10.15 4.16 4.14
CA ALA A 179 11.11 3.44 4.98
C ALA A 179 10.83 3.59 6.47
N ARG A 180 10.14 4.67 6.86
CA ARG A 180 9.78 4.96 8.26
C ARG A 180 8.38 4.49 8.64
N GLY A 181 7.67 3.80 7.73
CA GLY A 181 6.31 3.30 7.97
C GLY A 181 5.26 4.41 8.14
N LEU A 182 5.43 5.56 7.49
CA LEU A 182 4.50 6.70 7.57
C LEU A 182 3.43 6.67 6.47
N THR A 183 3.60 5.83 5.46
CA THR A 183 2.58 5.62 4.42
C THR A 183 1.39 4.84 4.97
N SER A 184 0.28 4.82 4.25
CA SER A 184 -0.90 4.05 4.64
C SER A 184 -0.57 2.57 4.86
N SER A 185 0.20 1.96 3.95
CA SER A 185 0.68 0.58 4.07
C SER A 185 1.57 0.37 5.29
N GLY A 186 2.50 1.29 5.55
CA GLY A 186 3.37 1.25 6.72
C GLY A 186 2.60 1.36 8.04
N ARG A 187 1.64 2.25 8.12
CA ARG A 187 0.76 2.41 9.29
C ARG A 187 -0.10 1.17 9.54
N GLN A 188 -0.55 0.52 8.46
CA GLN A 188 -1.37 -0.69 8.56
C GLN A 188 -0.59 -1.84 9.21
N HIS A 189 0.61 -2.17 8.75
CA HIS A 189 1.36 -3.29 9.34
C HIS A 189 1.93 -2.97 10.74
N ARG A 190 2.04 -1.69 11.11
CA ARG A 190 2.35 -1.24 12.47
C ARG A 190 1.13 -1.23 13.38
N ALA A 191 -0.04 -1.67 12.90
CA ALA A 191 -1.30 -1.70 13.63
C ALA A 191 -1.75 -0.34 14.18
N LEU A 192 -1.51 0.75 13.45
CA LEU A 192 -1.88 2.11 13.86
C LEU A 192 -3.25 2.54 13.34
N MET A 193 -3.85 1.81 12.39
CA MET A 193 -5.09 2.21 11.73
C MET A 193 -6.34 1.59 12.35
N GLY A 194 -6.21 0.54 13.12
CA GLY A 194 -7.34 -0.16 13.72
C GLY A 194 -7.61 0.24 15.18
N LYS A 195 -8.72 -0.25 15.70
CA LYS A 195 -9.17 -0.10 17.10
C LYS A 195 -9.41 -1.48 17.73
N GLY A 196 -9.45 -1.53 19.07
CA GLY A 196 -9.77 -2.75 19.80
C GLY A 196 -8.56 -3.45 20.45
N LYS A 197 -8.80 -4.64 21.06
CA LYS A 197 -7.80 -5.36 21.87
C LYS A 197 -6.56 -5.79 21.07
N GLY A 198 -6.74 -6.25 19.82
CA GLY A 198 -5.65 -6.69 18.96
C GLY A 198 -4.64 -5.58 18.65
N TYR A 199 -5.14 -4.38 18.42
CA TYR A 199 -4.30 -3.20 18.15
C TYR A 199 -3.66 -2.62 19.41
N ARG A 200 -4.30 -2.74 20.58
CA ARG A 200 -3.71 -2.29 21.86
C ARG A 200 -2.44 -3.04 22.22
N LYS A 201 -2.36 -4.33 21.87
CA LYS A 201 -1.20 -5.20 22.16
C LYS A 201 0.09 -4.78 21.45
N VAL A 202 0.04 -3.87 20.50
CA VAL A 202 1.18 -3.42 19.69
C VAL A 202 1.38 -1.91 19.70
N ARG A 203 0.74 -1.22 20.63
CA ARG A 203 0.86 0.24 20.78
C ARG A 203 1.63 0.59 22.06
N PRO A 204 2.44 1.65 22.04
CA PRO A 204 2.75 2.57 20.93
C PRO A 204 3.58 1.94 19.82
N SER A 205 4.31 0.82 20.11
CA SER A 205 5.05 0.02 19.13
C SER A 205 5.16 -1.42 19.59
N ARG A 206 5.43 -2.35 18.68
CA ARG A 206 5.67 -3.77 19.02
C ARG A 206 6.84 -3.95 19.98
N TYR A 207 7.89 -3.17 19.84
CA TYR A 207 9.05 -3.22 20.75
C TYR A 207 8.68 -2.73 22.14
N SER A 208 7.95 -1.65 22.27
CA SER A 208 7.49 -1.12 23.56
C SER A 208 6.62 -2.12 24.30
N ASP A 209 5.66 -2.75 23.60
CA ASP A 209 4.79 -3.77 24.18
C ASP A 209 5.57 -5.03 24.60
N TRP A 210 6.50 -5.50 23.74
CA TRP A 210 7.41 -6.59 24.08
C TRP A 210 8.23 -6.28 25.33
N LYS A 211 8.78 -5.05 25.42
CA LYS A 211 9.55 -4.60 26.59
C LYS A 211 8.73 -4.64 27.87
N VAL A 212 7.49 -4.18 27.82
CA VAL A 212 6.57 -4.21 28.97
C VAL A 212 6.30 -5.63 29.45
N ARG A 213 6.18 -6.59 28.54
CA ARG A 213 5.86 -7.99 28.88
C ARG A 213 7.07 -8.82 29.30
N ASN A 214 8.25 -8.51 28.77
CA ASN A 214 9.42 -9.39 28.91
C ASN A 214 10.51 -8.82 29.82
N ILE A 215 10.48 -7.54 30.16
CA ILE A 215 11.47 -6.91 31.02
C ILE A 215 10.83 -6.58 32.37
N MET A 216 11.42 -7.09 33.43
CA MET A 216 11.02 -6.78 34.78
C MET A 216 11.28 -5.30 35.11
N LYS A 217 10.32 -4.64 35.73
CA LYS A 217 10.43 -3.24 36.19
C LYS A 217 10.69 -3.25 37.70
N LEU A 218 11.88 -2.91 38.11
CA LEU A 218 12.29 -2.91 39.51
C LEU A 218 11.38 -2.08 40.43
N HIS A 219 10.82 -0.96 39.95
CA HIS A 219 9.95 -0.11 40.78
C HIS A 219 8.60 -0.75 41.16
N ARG A 220 8.22 -1.91 40.57
CA ARG A 220 7.02 -2.66 40.99
C ARG A 220 7.19 -3.34 42.38
N PHE A 221 8.39 -3.42 42.85
CA PHE A 221 8.74 -4.16 44.05
C PHE A 221 9.29 -3.25 45.18
N ARG A 222 9.04 -1.94 45.03
CA ARG A 222 9.38 -0.96 46.06
C ARG A 222 8.15 -0.62 46.90
#